data_190cd03371602d0ac2b1fbd9cc286052
#
_entry.id   190cd03371602d0ac2b1fbd9cc286052
#
_cell.length_a   1.000
_cell.length_b   1.000
_cell.length_c   1.000
_cell.angle_alpha   90.00
_cell.angle_beta   90.00
_cell.angle_gamma   90.00
#
_symmetry.space_group_name_H-M   'P 1'
#
loop_
_entity.id
_entity.type
_entity.pdbx_description
1 polymer ?
#
loop_
_entity_poly.entity_id
_entity_poly.type
_entity_poly.pdbx_seq_one_letter_code
_entity_poly.pdbx_strand_id
1 'polypeptide(L)'
;MSSTQHGTSIGNSDDEENEDTTQILGRRIWRIFPYVRPYRGRATVGIATNMFARIFDLVPFIFIGFAVDYYSGSASGGRLGDFRVFLDENLLNHISDDQALSYGILIFLGFVGLAIFQGVSDFCWQTLGYKVQHDLRLDATRSLIRMEASYYDLRQTGVLMSVLSSDVNQLEDVISDSSTSIIRIFTTFITAFFILMLMSWKLTAVLFGPLVLIFPMVYLFSTRVQRKYRKQRESTGGINAVLENVISGISVVQAYNAQEWETTRVSNESEGYRDQAIGASLDRNRFIPGLYSVAGIVYGLLVSVGGWLMKEGDISTGAFVTFLLIMTRLSMPLFIFGMLVNQLQRGEAAARRVFAMVDLEPSIVDKADASALEGPIERIEFNDVHFTYPGTDTAVLNGISFNVGQGGFLGVMGHTGAGKSTILKLILRYYEPDSGEVLINGRNILDITLESVREQMGFVSQDPFLFYGSVRDNVVYSRDALEDEIEMALHLAGADEFVVDMENGIDTLVGDRGVMLSGGQRARISLARALLMKPSLLILDEASSALDAETERRIQSNLLGTGESRTTIAVAHRLSTIRNADEILSMVDGAIVERGTHDILVINDGVYSSQWAIQTGALEEE
;
A
#
# COMPACT_ATOMS: atom_id res chain seq x y z
N MET A 1 5.18 -34.42 -36.08
CA MET A 1 5.64 -35.46 -35.16
C MET A 1 6.29 -34.78 -33.97
N SER A 2 5.69 -35.00 -32.82
CA SER A 2 6.04 -34.63 -31.43
C SER A 2 6.60 -33.22 -31.15
N SER A 3 5.70 -32.36 -30.81
CA SER A 3 5.92 -31.09 -30.08
C SER A 3 6.07 -31.43 -28.60
N THR A 4 7.22 -31.18 -28.02
CA THR A 4 7.43 -31.17 -26.57
C THR A 4 7.10 -29.79 -26.01
N GLN A 5 5.98 -29.70 -25.30
CA GLN A 5 5.63 -28.58 -24.46
C GLN A 5 6.61 -28.49 -23.28
N HIS A 6 7.33 -27.39 -23.15
CA HIS A 6 7.93 -26.98 -21.89
C HIS A 6 6.98 -25.98 -21.25
N GLY A 7 6.09 -26.48 -20.40
CA GLY A 7 5.36 -25.68 -19.45
C GLY A 7 6.27 -25.36 -18.26
N THR A 8 6.67 -24.12 -18.13
CA THR A 8 7.23 -23.59 -16.89
C THR A 8 6.11 -23.53 -15.86
N SER A 9 6.16 -24.42 -14.87
CA SER A 9 5.32 -24.37 -13.68
C SER A 9 5.73 -23.16 -12.84
N ILE A 10 4.96 -22.10 -12.95
CA ILE A 10 4.90 -21.06 -11.91
C ILE A 10 4.30 -21.75 -10.69
N GLY A 11 5.11 -21.86 -9.62
CA GLY A 11 4.77 -22.55 -8.39
C GLY A 11 3.48 -22.02 -7.79
N ASN A 12 2.62 -22.93 -7.39
CA ASN A 12 1.35 -22.75 -6.74
C ASN A 12 1.50 -21.96 -5.43
N SER A 13 1.25 -20.66 -5.51
CA SER A 13 0.85 -19.83 -4.35
C SER A 13 -0.61 -20.10 -3.93
N ASP A 14 -1.35 -20.90 -4.70
CA ASP A 14 -2.78 -21.17 -4.49
C ASP A 14 -3.05 -22.27 -3.45
N ASP A 15 -2.07 -23.10 -3.10
CA ASP A 15 -2.27 -24.18 -2.12
C ASP A 15 -2.17 -23.71 -0.66
N GLU A 16 -1.46 -22.63 -0.37
CA GLU A 16 -1.44 -22.03 0.97
C GLU A 16 -2.71 -21.20 1.26
N GLU A 17 -3.45 -20.74 0.25
CA GLU A 17 -4.72 -20.00 0.43
C GLU A 17 -5.92 -20.91 0.75
N ASN A 18 -5.83 -22.22 0.52
CA ASN A 18 -6.96 -23.13 0.69
C ASN A 18 -7.15 -23.71 2.09
N GLU A 19 -6.17 -23.66 2.99
CA GLU A 19 -6.28 -24.23 4.33
C GLU A 19 -6.95 -23.30 5.35
N ASP A 20 -7.13 -22.01 5.06
CA ASP A 20 -7.53 -21.01 6.08
C ASP A 20 -8.91 -20.37 5.88
N THR A 21 -9.75 -20.91 4.98
CA THR A 21 -11.11 -20.35 4.73
C THR A 21 -12.13 -20.65 5.84
N THR A 22 -11.76 -21.38 6.88
CA THR A 22 -12.60 -21.68 8.03
C THR A 22 -12.35 -20.81 9.26
N GLN A 23 -11.33 -19.97 9.27
CA GLN A 23 -11.11 -19.01 10.35
C GLN A 23 -11.76 -17.66 10.01
N ILE A 24 -13.01 -17.49 10.42
CA ILE A 24 -13.88 -16.32 10.14
C ILE A 24 -13.38 -15.03 10.79
N LEU A 25 -12.46 -15.10 11.75
CA LEU A 25 -11.74 -13.96 12.32
C LEU A 25 -10.28 -14.36 12.54
N GLY A 26 -9.43 -14.08 11.56
CA GLY A 26 -8.02 -14.36 11.63
C GLY A 26 -7.32 -13.57 12.74
N ARG A 27 -6.27 -14.15 13.30
CA ARG A 27 -5.46 -13.55 14.37
C ARG A 27 -4.81 -12.19 14.00
N ARG A 28 -4.75 -11.81 12.72
CA ARG A 28 -3.95 -10.69 12.25
C ARG A 28 -4.64 -9.33 12.38
N ILE A 29 -5.96 -9.26 12.26
CA ILE A 29 -6.71 -8.01 12.49
C ILE A 29 -6.56 -7.51 13.94
N TRP A 30 -6.36 -8.43 14.90
CA TRP A 30 -6.15 -8.08 16.31
C TRP A 30 -4.83 -7.34 16.56
N ARG A 31 -3.88 -7.39 15.62
CA ARG A 31 -2.63 -6.60 15.67
C ARG A 31 -2.85 -5.10 15.55
N ILE A 32 -4.04 -4.68 15.17
CA ILE A 32 -4.43 -3.26 15.18
C ILE A 32 -4.56 -2.72 16.61
N PHE A 33 -4.89 -3.58 17.60
CA PHE A 33 -5.10 -3.14 18.99
C PHE A 33 -3.92 -2.39 19.62
N PRO A 34 -2.66 -2.80 19.47
CA PRO A 34 -1.52 -2.01 19.92
C PRO A 34 -1.54 -0.56 19.43
N TYR A 35 -1.96 -0.33 18.19
CA TYR A 35 -2.08 1.01 17.59
C TYR A 35 -3.27 1.81 18.13
N VAL A 36 -4.32 1.13 18.59
CA VAL A 36 -5.47 1.78 19.24
C VAL A 36 -5.13 2.16 20.68
N ARG A 37 -4.25 1.42 21.35
CA ARG A 37 -3.92 1.58 22.79
C ARG A 37 -3.50 3.00 23.19
N PRO A 38 -2.68 3.75 22.42
CA PRO A 38 -2.33 5.13 22.74
C PRO A 38 -3.56 6.06 22.79
N TYR A 39 -4.60 5.73 22.04
CA TYR A 39 -5.81 6.52 21.86
C TYR A 39 -7.02 5.98 22.62
N ARG A 40 -6.80 5.11 23.63
CA ARG A 40 -7.85 4.43 24.39
C ARG A 40 -8.94 5.36 24.95
N GLY A 41 -8.59 6.59 25.32
CA GLY A 41 -9.56 7.58 25.80
C GLY A 41 -10.63 7.91 24.75
N ARG A 42 -10.24 8.04 23.48
CA ARG A 42 -11.21 8.27 22.39
C ARG A 42 -12.06 7.04 22.11
N ALA A 43 -11.46 5.86 22.13
CA ALA A 43 -12.18 4.60 21.96
C ALA A 43 -13.24 4.42 23.06
N THR A 44 -12.91 4.66 24.33
CA THR A 44 -13.87 4.55 25.44
C THR A 44 -15.00 5.56 25.35
N VAL A 45 -14.69 6.82 25.02
CA VAL A 45 -15.72 7.85 24.79
C VAL A 45 -16.60 7.46 23.60
N GLY A 46 -16.01 7.00 22.50
CA GLY A 46 -16.74 6.53 21.31
C GLY A 46 -17.68 5.37 21.60
N ILE A 47 -17.23 4.37 22.39
CA ILE A 47 -18.08 3.25 22.83
C ILE A 47 -19.22 3.75 23.71
N ALA A 48 -18.92 4.51 24.74
CA ALA A 48 -19.93 5.00 25.68
C ALA A 48 -21.00 5.86 24.99
N THR A 49 -20.57 6.82 24.15
CA THR A 49 -21.50 7.68 23.41
C THR A 49 -22.31 6.90 22.37
N ASN A 50 -21.74 5.87 21.71
CA ASN A 50 -22.50 4.99 20.82
C ASN A 50 -23.59 4.22 21.60
N MET A 51 -23.27 3.70 22.79
CA MET A 51 -24.24 3.01 23.63
C MET A 51 -25.37 3.96 24.07
N PHE A 52 -25.05 5.18 24.53
CA PHE A 52 -26.07 6.17 24.86
C PHE A 52 -26.90 6.55 23.65
N ALA A 53 -26.29 6.75 22.48
CA ALA A 53 -27.01 7.01 21.24
C ALA A 53 -28.08 5.93 20.96
N ARG A 54 -27.79 4.64 21.22
CA ARG A 54 -28.78 3.54 21.01
C ARG A 54 -29.91 3.58 22.02
N ILE A 55 -29.65 4.00 23.23
CA ILE A 55 -30.74 4.22 24.21
C ILE A 55 -31.65 5.35 23.70
N PHE A 56 -31.07 6.50 23.35
CA PHE A 56 -31.81 7.63 22.83
C PHE A 56 -32.51 7.35 21.49
N ASP A 57 -32.03 6.40 20.70
CA ASP A 57 -32.68 5.96 19.44
C ASP A 57 -34.01 5.24 19.70
N LEU A 58 -34.15 4.55 20.83
CA LEU A 58 -35.38 3.82 21.18
C LEU A 58 -36.35 4.63 22.03
N VAL A 59 -35.88 5.61 22.79
CA VAL A 59 -36.68 6.46 23.69
C VAL A 59 -37.84 7.16 22.98
N PRO A 60 -37.68 7.79 21.81
CA PRO A 60 -38.80 8.41 21.10
C PRO A 60 -39.94 7.46 20.82
N PHE A 61 -39.67 6.20 20.49
CA PHE A 61 -40.69 5.19 20.17
C PHE A 61 -41.48 4.76 21.40
N ILE A 62 -40.84 4.77 22.59
CA ILE A 62 -41.52 4.52 23.87
C ILE A 62 -42.47 5.68 24.18
N PHE A 63 -42.01 6.93 24.02
CA PHE A 63 -42.87 8.08 24.27
C PHE A 63 -44.01 8.20 23.25
N ILE A 64 -43.81 7.79 21.98
CA ILE A 64 -44.92 7.66 21.03
C ILE A 64 -45.95 6.65 21.54
N GLY A 65 -45.51 5.50 22.07
CA GLY A 65 -46.40 4.55 22.68
C GLY A 65 -47.19 5.12 23.85
N PHE A 66 -46.53 5.84 24.75
CA PHE A 66 -47.20 6.48 25.90
C PHE A 66 -48.19 7.55 25.44
N ALA A 67 -47.86 8.35 24.41
CA ALA A 67 -48.79 9.31 23.85
C ALA A 67 -50.03 8.61 23.26
N VAL A 68 -49.86 7.47 22.55
CA VAL A 68 -50.96 6.67 22.02
C VAL A 68 -51.85 6.15 23.16
N ASP A 69 -51.29 5.65 24.25
CA ASP A 69 -52.06 5.19 25.41
C ASP A 69 -52.83 6.35 26.05
N TYR A 70 -52.23 7.54 26.12
CA TYR A 70 -52.89 8.72 26.64
C TYR A 70 -54.15 9.07 25.80
N TYR A 71 -53.99 9.13 24.47
CA TYR A 71 -55.12 9.51 23.59
C TYR A 71 -56.16 8.41 23.43
N SER A 72 -55.77 7.14 23.50
CA SER A 72 -56.72 6.00 23.40
C SER A 72 -57.48 5.74 24.66
N GLY A 73 -57.11 6.37 25.80
CA GLY A 73 -57.71 6.09 27.10
C GLY A 73 -57.38 4.69 27.63
N SER A 74 -56.37 4.04 27.03
CA SER A 74 -55.96 2.68 27.42
C SER A 74 -55.18 2.71 28.70
N ALA A 75 -55.57 1.89 29.68
CA ALA A 75 -54.76 1.72 30.90
C ALA A 75 -53.49 0.99 30.56
N SER A 76 -52.33 1.62 30.84
CA SER A 76 -51.03 0.98 30.68
C SER A 76 -50.85 -0.07 31.74
N GLY A 77 -50.81 -1.35 31.37
CA GLY A 77 -50.53 -2.45 32.30
C GLY A 77 -49.02 -2.68 32.43
N GLY A 78 -48.61 -3.25 33.58
CA GLY A 78 -47.25 -3.67 33.85
C GLY A 78 -46.28 -2.56 34.30
N ARG A 79 -45.02 -2.91 34.55
CA ARG A 79 -43.95 -2.03 35.12
C ARG A 79 -43.71 -0.74 34.35
N LEU A 80 -43.92 -0.74 33.02
CA LEU A 80 -43.78 0.45 32.20
C LEU A 80 -45.02 1.35 32.30
N GLY A 81 -46.20 0.79 32.60
CA GLY A 81 -47.38 1.58 32.99
C GLY A 81 -47.15 2.35 34.27
N ASP A 82 -46.56 1.71 35.29
CA ASP A 82 -46.18 2.36 36.55
C ASP A 82 -45.14 3.48 36.29
N PHE A 83 -44.18 3.23 35.39
CA PHE A 83 -43.20 4.24 35.01
C PHE A 83 -43.83 5.42 34.20
N ARG A 84 -44.81 5.16 33.36
CA ARG A 84 -45.59 6.22 32.70
C ARG A 84 -46.31 7.10 33.72
N VAL A 85 -47.04 6.50 34.66
CA VAL A 85 -47.75 7.23 35.73
C VAL A 85 -46.75 8.09 36.51
N PHE A 86 -45.60 7.52 36.87
CA PHE A 86 -44.54 8.27 37.55
C PHE A 86 -44.05 9.45 36.70
N LEU A 87 -43.87 9.30 35.37
CA LEU A 87 -43.49 10.37 34.49
C LEU A 87 -44.59 11.43 34.35
N ASP A 88 -45.83 11.03 34.20
CA ASP A 88 -46.97 11.94 34.09
C ASP A 88 -47.09 12.82 35.34
N GLU A 89 -46.95 12.25 36.55
CA GLU A 89 -47.08 12.96 37.81
C GLU A 89 -45.86 13.84 38.11
N ASN A 90 -44.64 13.39 37.86
CA ASN A 90 -43.41 14.03 38.33
C ASN A 90 -42.68 14.88 37.26
N LEU A 91 -42.92 14.62 35.98
CA LEU A 91 -42.17 15.31 34.90
C LEU A 91 -43.08 16.04 33.94
N LEU A 92 -44.12 15.38 33.39
CA LEU A 92 -44.91 15.93 32.28
C LEU A 92 -45.73 17.11 32.72
N ASN A 93 -46.31 17.10 33.89
CA ASN A 93 -47.05 18.24 34.47
C ASN A 93 -46.19 19.47 34.74
N HIS A 94 -44.87 19.30 34.81
CA HIS A 94 -43.92 20.42 34.98
C HIS A 94 -43.43 20.99 33.63
N ILE A 95 -43.62 20.25 32.53
CA ILE A 95 -43.19 20.69 31.19
C ILE A 95 -44.27 21.56 30.54
N SER A 96 -45.52 21.11 30.58
CA SER A 96 -46.67 21.84 30.05
C SER A 96 -47.98 21.30 30.68
N ASP A 97 -48.99 22.18 30.83
CA ASP A 97 -50.36 21.79 31.17
C ASP A 97 -50.99 20.90 30.07
N ASP A 98 -50.48 21.01 28.83
CA ASP A 98 -50.88 20.12 27.73
C ASP A 98 -49.94 18.94 27.63
N GLN A 99 -50.41 17.75 28.01
CA GLN A 99 -49.64 16.51 27.99
C GLN A 99 -49.20 16.13 26.55
N ALA A 100 -49.97 16.47 25.53
CA ALA A 100 -49.58 16.26 24.16
C ALA A 100 -48.27 17.01 23.79
N LEU A 101 -48.19 18.24 24.19
CA LEU A 101 -47.00 19.07 23.98
C LEU A 101 -45.81 18.51 24.77
N SER A 102 -46.03 18.03 25.98
CA SER A 102 -45.02 17.44 26.83
C SER A 102 -44.41 16.15 26.19
N TYR A 103 -45.24 15.25 25.66
CA TYR A 103 -44.74 14.07 24.91
C TYR A 103 -43.98 14.50 23.62
N GLY A 104 -44.49 15.51 22.91
CA GLY A 104 -43.81 16.04 21.71
C GLY A 104 -42.40 16.56 22.03
N ILE A 105 -42.26 17.32 23.16
CA ILE A 105 -40.96 17.80 23.63
C ILE A 105 -40.03 16.66 24.00
N LEU A 106 -40.50 15.62 24.70
CA LEU A 106 -39.69 14.47 25.07
C LEU A 106 -39.21 13.65 23.85
N ILE A 107 -40.06 13.48 22.86
CA ILE A 107 -39.71 12.85 21.59
C ILE A 107 -38.62 13.66 20.90
N PHE A 108 -38.81 14.99 20.80
CA PHE A 108 -37.80 15.90 20.21
C PHE A 108 -36.47 15.83 20.96
N LEU A 109 -36.47 15.90 22.30
CA LEU A 109 -35.27 15.78 23.12
C LEU A 109 -34.59 14.40 22.96
N GLY A 110 -35.36 13.34 22.77
CA GLY A 110 -34.85 12.01 22.43
C GLY A 110 -34.06 12.01 21.13
N PHE A 111 -34.61 12.60 20.06
CA PHE A 111 -33.87 12.72 18.79
C PHE A 111 -32.66 13.67 18.88
N VAL A 112 -32.74 14.77 19.63
CA VAL A 112 -31.60 15.65 19.89
C VAL A 112 -30.49 14.89 20.63
N GLY A 113 -30.85 14.13 21.67
CA GLY A 113 -29.91 13.28 22.39
C GLY A 113 -29.25 12.26 21.46
N LEU A 114 -30.04 11.55 20.64
CA LEU A 114 -29.52 10.67 19.61
C LEU A 114 -28.51 11.37 18.72
N ALA A 115 -28.86 12.54 18.16
CA ALA A 115 -28.01 13.29 17.24
C ALA A 115 -26.67 13.69 17.90
N ILE A 116 -26.72 14.20 19.14
CA ILE A 116 -25.53 14.61 19.88
C ILE A 116 -24.62 13.42 20.16
N PHE A 117 -25.16 12.36 20.79
CA PHE A 117 -24.35 11.18 21.16
C PHE A 117 -23.83 10.43 19.94
N GLN A 118 -24.62 10.34 18.86
CA GLN A 118 -24.17 9.74 17.61
C GLN A 118 -23.04 10.57 16.97
N GLY A 119 -23.22 11.91 16.90
CA GLY A 119 -22.20 12.80 16.34
C GLY A 119 -20.87 12.72 17.09
N VAL A 120 -20.91 12.72 18.43
CA VAL A 120 -19.70 12.55 19.25
C VAL A 120 -19.07 11.16 19.04
N SER A 121 -19.87 10.12 18.96
CA SER A 121 -19.38 8.77 18.69
C SER A 121 -18.68 8.69 17.34
N ASP A 122 -19.32 9.16 16.27
CA ASP A 122 -18.78 9.12 14.92
C ASP A 122 -17.49 9.94 14.82
N PHE A 123 -17.45 11.12 15.43
CA PHE A 123 -16.23 11.93 15.50
C PHE A 123 -15.10 11.21 16.23
N CYS A 124 -15.38 10.53 17.35
CA CYS A 124 -14.37 9.79 18.10
C CYS A 124 -13.80 8.63 17.27
N TRP A 125 -14.66 7.85 16.62
CA TRP A 125 -14.24 6.69 15.84
C TRP A 125 -13.51 7.07 14.56
N GLN A 126 -14.00 8.05 13.80
CA GLN A 126 -13.32 8.54 12.58
C GLN A 126 -11.94 9.12 12.90
N THR A 127 -11.86 10.00 13.93
CA THR A 127 -10.56 10.57 14.32
C THR A 127 -9.61 9.53 14.91
N LEU A 128 -10.11 8.47 15.52
CA LEU A 128 -9.32 7.32 15.95
C LEU A 128 -8.79 6.56 14.73
N GLY A 129 -9.67 6.27 13.77
CA GLY A 129 -9.31 5.59 12.52
C GLY A 129 -8.17 6.30 11.78
N TYR A 130 -8.29 7.62 11.56
CA TYR A 130 -7.27 8.41 10.89
C TYR A 130 -5.91 8.45 11.62
N LYS A 131 -5.92 8.45 12.96
CA LYS A 131 -4.67 8.40 13.73
C LYS A 131 -3.98 7.06 13.61
N VAL A 132 -4.72 5.98 13.75
CA VAL A 132 -4.17 4.63 13.59
C VAL A 132 -3.70 4.40 12.14
N GLN A 133 -4.45 4.89 11.16
CA GLN A 133 -4.07 4.88 9.76
C GLN A 133 -2.71 5.57 9.53
N HIS A 134 -2.53 6.75 10.13
CA HIS A 134 -1.27 7.50 10.05
C HIS A 134 -0.11 6.68 10.63
N ASP A 135 -0.27 6.15 11.84
CA ASP A 135 0.78 5.38 12.52
C ASP A 135 1.16 4.12 11.74
N LEU A 136 0.17 3.36 11.25
CA LEU A 136 0.39 2.16 10.42
C LEU A 136 1.11 2.49 9.12
N ARG A 137 0.71 3.60 8.45
CA ARG A 137 1.36 4.04 7.21
C ARG A 137 2.81 4.41 7.45
N LEU A 138 3.10 5.12 8.53
CA LEU A 138 4.47 5.49 8.88
C LEU A 138 5.33 4.26 9.19
N ASP A 139 4.84 3.31 9.98
CA ASP A 139 5.59 2.12 10.33
C ASP A 139 5.84 1.24 9.11
N ALA A 140 4.81 1.00 8.27
CA ALA A 140 4.98 0.28 7.01
C ALA A 140 5.98 0.97 6.06
N THR A 141 5.91 2.31 5.96
CA THR A 141 6.86 3.08 5.15
C THR A 141 8.29 3.00 5.69
N ARG A 142 8.46 3.08 7.02
CA ARG A 142 9.79 2.96 7.65
C ARG A 142 10.42 1.59 7.41
N SER A 143 9.63 0.51 7.56
CA SER A 143 10.12 -0.84 7.27
C SER A 143 10.49 -0.97 5.79
N LEU A 144 9.63 -0.46 4.89
CA LEU A 144 9.87 -0.52 3.46
C LEU A 144 11.16 0.23 3.05
N ILE A 145 11.36 1.47 3.50
CA ILE A 145 12.54 2.28 3.12
C ILE A 145 13.87 1.65 3.62
N ARG A 146 13.81 0.83 4.65
CA ARG A 146 14.99 0.13 5.19
C ARG A 146 15.40 -1.11 4.38
N MET A 147 14.52 -1.57 3.47
CA MET A 147 14.82 -2.76 2.67
C MET A 147 15.94 -2.50 1.66
N GLU A 148 16.69 -3.53 1.38
CA GLU A 148 17.74 -3.54 0.35
C GLU A 148 17.16 -3.38 -1.07
N ALA A 149 18.00 -2.94 -2.01
CA ALA A 149 17.61 -2.72 -3.40
C ALA A 149 17.06 -4.00 -4.08
N SER A 150 17.60 -5.16 -3.71
CA SER A 150 17.15 -6.47 -4.20
C SER A 150 15.67 -6.75 -3.94
N TYR A 151 15.13 -6.24 -2.84
CA TYR A 151 13.71 -6.36 -2.51
C TYR A 151 12.82 -5.69 -3.56
N TYR A 152 13.28 -4.54 -4.09
CA TYR A 152 12.54 -3.75 -5.09
C TYR A 152 12.72 -4.29 -6.52
N ASP A 153 13.86 -4.89 -6.82
CA ASP A 153 14.13 -5.51 -8.14
C ASP A 153 13.14 -6.65 -8.44
N LEU A 154 12.66 -7.34 -7.40
CA LEU A 154 11.75 -8.49 -7.52
C LEU A 154 10.25 -8.12 -7.41
N ARG A 155 9.90 -6.87 -7.12
CA ARG A 155 8.52 -6.46 -6.83
C ARG A 155 8.06 -5.25 -7.61
N GLN A 156 6.83 -5.29 -8.05
CA GLN A 156 6.22 -4.15 -8.73
C GLN A 156 5.90 -3.03 -7.73
N THR A 157 6.36 -1.82 -8.00
CA THR A 157 6.09 -0.62 -7.17
C THR A 157 4.59 -0.38 -6.95
N GLY A 158 3.74 -0.67 -7.96
CA GLY A 158 2.29 -0.53 -7.86
C GLY A 158 1.66 -1.39 -6.77
N VAL A 159 2.18 -2.61 -6.54
CA VAL A 159 1.70 -3.49 -5.46
C VAL A 159 2.04 -2.90 -4.10
N LEU A 160 3.28 -2.41 -3.92
CA LEU A 160 3.72 -1.77 -2.67
C LEU A 160 2.90 -0.52 -2.36
N MET A 161 2.65 0.32 -3.37
CA MET A 161 1.81 1.51 -3.24
C MET A 161 0.36 1.17 -2.91
N SER A 162 -0.19 0.08 -3.46
CA SER A 162 -1.54 -0.40 -3.12
C SER A 162 -1.66 -0.78 -1.65
N VAL A 163 -0.64 -1.42 -1.06
CA VAL A 163 -0.63 -1.76 0.37
C VAL A 163 -0.61 -0.48 1.22
N LEU A 164 0.28 0.48 0.92
CA LEU A 164 0.43 1.73 1.69
C LEU A 164 -0.77 2.67 1.57
N SER A 165 -1.55 2.59 0.50
CA SER A 165 -2.73 3.43 0.27
C SER A 165 -4.03 2.68 0.53
N SER A 166 -4.39 1.74 -0.34
CA SER A 166 -5.69 1.06 -0.32
C SER A 166 -5.88 0.17 0.90
N ASP A 167 -4.88 -0.68 1.24
CA ASP A 167 -5.01 -1.62 2.35
C ASP A 167 -4.99 -0.92 3.71
N VAL A 168 -4.16 0.11 3.87
CA VAL A 168 -4.14 0.92 5.09
C VAL A 168 -5.47 1.69 5.27
N ASN A 169 -6.08 2.21 4.19
CA ASN A 169 -7.41 2.82 4.24
C ASN A 169 -8.48 1.79 4.63
N GLN A 170 -8.37 0.55 4.13
CA GLN A 170 -9.30 -0.51 4.47
C GLN A 170 -9.23 -0.92 5.96
N LEU A 171 -8.06 -0.80 6.59
CA LEU A 171 -7.92 -1.00 8.04
C LEU A 171 -8.54 0.16 8.84
N GLU A 172 -8.47 1.38 8.32
CA GLU A 172 -9.16 2.53 8.89
C GLU A 172 -10.68 2.32 8.88
N ASP A 173 -11.27 1.86 7.75
CA ASP A 173 -12.70 1.53 7.64
C ASP A 173 -13.13 0.47 8.68
N VAL A 174 -12.25 -0.48 9.01
CA VAL A 174 -12.53 -1.49 10.05
C VAL A 174 -12.60 -0.84 11.43
N ILE A 175 -11.72 0.11 11.72
CA ILE A 175 -11.68 0.80 13.02
C ILE A 175 -12.87 1.75 13.15
N SER A 176 -13.14 2.56 12.15
CA SER A 176 -14.19 3.58 12.18
C SER A 176 -15.58 2.97 11.99
N ASP A 177 -15.85 2.38 10.84
CA ASP A 177 -17.18 1.95 10.44
C ASP A 177 -17.58 0.58 10.98
N SER A 178 -16.68 -0.42 10.88
CA SER A 178 -17.01 -1.78 11.32
C SER A 178 -17.16 -1.84 12.83
N SER A 179 -16.27 -1.21 13.59
CA SER A 179 -16.34 -1.19 15.06
C SER A 179 -17.59 -0.48 15.54
N THR A 180 -17.91 0.68 14.97
CA THR A 180 -19.14 1.44 15.25
C THR A 180 -20.38 0.60 14.94
N SER A 181 -20.39 -0.09 13.79
CA SER A 181 -21.53 -0.92 13.36
C SER A 181 -21.72 -2.14 14.26
N ILE A 182 -20.63 -2.80 14.69
CA ILE A 182 -20.69 -3.92 15.65
C ILE A 182 -21.32 -3.44 16.95
N ILE A 183 -20.79 -2.36 17.55
CA ILE A 183 -21.30 -1.82 18.81
C ILE A 183 -22.78 -1.43 18.65
N ARG A 184 -23.13 -0.76 17.55
CA ARG A 184 -24.50 -0.36 17.21
C ARG A 184 -25.45 -1.55 17.18
N ILE A 185 -25.11 -2.60 16.42
CA ILE A 185 -25.94 -3.80 16.27
C ILE A 185 -26.18 -4.42 17.65
N PHE A 186 -25.11 -4.77 18.37
CA PHE A 186 -25.23 -5.43 19.66
C PHE A 186 -25.99 -4.59 20.68
N THR A 187 -25.66 -3.30 20.81
CA THR A 187 -26.32 -2.42 21.79
C THR A 187 -27.79 -2.23 21.44
N THR A 188 -28.15 -2.02 20.17
CA THR A 188 -29.56 -1.86 19.75
C THR A 188 -30.37 -3.10 20.07
N PHE A 189 -29.85 -4.31 19.73
CA PHE A 189 -30.57 -5.57 20.02
C PHE A 189 -30.71 -5.82 21.52
N ILE A 190 -29.66 -5.62 22.30
CA ILE A 190 -29.66 -5.81 23.76
C ILE A 190 -30.63 -4.80 24.42
N THR A 191 -30.53 -3.52 24.08
CA THR A 191 -31.39 -2.48 24.65
C THR A 191 -32.86 -2.70 24.25
N ALA A 192 -33.15 -3.01 22.99
CA ALA A 192 -34.51 -3.33 22.55
C ALA A 192 -35.06 -4.56 23.27
N PHE A 193 -34.25 -5.64 23.39
CA PHE A 193 -34.68 -6.84 24.11
C PHE A 193 -35.10 -6.55 25.55
N PHE A 194 -34.25 -5.82 26.30
CA PHE A 194 -34.56 -5.51 27.70
C PHE A 194 -35.77 -4.58 27.84
N ILE A 195 -35.88 -3.54 26.98
CA ILE A 195 -37.04 -2.63 27.02
C ILE A 195 -38.33 -3.39 26.72
N LEU A 196 -38.34 -4.16 25.62
CA LEU A 196 -39.52 -4.90 25.19
C LEU A 196 -39.90 -6.02 26.18
N MET A 197 -38.91 -6.67 26.82
CA MET A 197 -39.11 -7.67 27.84
C MET A 197 -39.82 -7.10 29.10
N LEU A 198 -39.51 -5.85 29.45
CA LEU A 198 -40.19 -5.13 30.55
C LEU A 198 -41.65 -4.79 30.20
N MET A 199 -41.94 -4.59 28.91
CA MET A 199 -43.31 -4.28 28.42
C MET A 199 -44.17 -5.57 28.36
N SER A 200 -43.69 -6.58 27.64
CA SER A 200 -44.38 -7.87 27.51
C SER A 200 -43.40 -8.96 27.08
N TRP A 201 -43.14 -9.92 27.99
CA TRP A 201 -42.27 -11.05 27.68
C TRP A 201 -42.86 -11.95 26.56
N LYS A 202 -44.22 -12.09 26.52
CA LYS A 202 -44.93 -12.90 25.52
C LYS A 202 -44.66 -12.32 24.10
N LEU A 203 -44.85 -11.02 23.94
CA LEU A 203 -44.68 -10.36 22.64
C LEU A 203 -43.22 -10.23 22.24
N THR A 204 -42.31 -10.08 23.22
CA THR A 204 -40.86 -10.11 23.00
C THR A 204 -40.39 -11.45 22.45
N ALA A 205 -40.90 -12.56 22.99
CA ALA A 205 -40.60 -13.89 22.47
C ALA A 205 -41.11 -14.09 21.04
N VAL A 206 -42.28 -13.55 20.70
CA VAL A 206 -42.84 -13.55 19.36
C VAL A 206 -41.97 -12.74 18.38
N LEU A 207 -41.41 -11.61 18.82
CA LEU A 207 -40.56 -10.78 18.00
C LEU A 207 -39.17 -11.41 17.77
N PHE A 208 -38.51 -11.83 18.85
CA PHE A 208 -37.12 -12.33 18.77
C PHE A 208 -37.03 -13.80 18.32
N GLY A 209 -38.05 -14.63 18.55
CA GLY A 209 -38.05 -16.04 18.15
C GLY A 209 -37.73 -16.26 16.66
N PRO A 210 -38.49 -15.70 15.72
CA PRO A 210 -38.23 -15.89 14.29
C PRO A 210 -36.94 -15.24 13.83
N LEU A 211 -36.41 -14.21 14.51
CA LEU A 211 -35.14 -13.58 14.15
C LEU A 211 -33.96 -14.56 14.24
N VAL A 212 -34.07 -15.62 15.05
CA VAL A 212 -33.05 -16.69 15.12
C VAL A 212 -32.88 -17.38 13.77
N LEU A 213 -33.89 -17.42 12.92
CA LEU A 213 -33.83 -18.00 11.55
C LEU A 213 -32.89 -17.21 10.62
N ILE A 214 -32.57 -15.97 10.96
CA ILE A 214 -31.67 -15.14 10.17
C ILE A 214 -30.24 -15.68 10.22
N PHE A 215 -29.77 -16.24 11.34
CA PHE A 215 -28.41 -16.76 11.48
C PHE A 215 -28.07 -17.87 10.48
N PRO A 216 -28.83 -18.99 10.37
CA PRO A 216 -28.55 -20.00 9.36
C PRO A 216 -28.70 -19.47 7.93
N MET A 217 -29.60 -18.51 7.71
CA MET A 217 -29.80 -17.88 6.42
C MET A 217 -28.60 -17.03 5.98
N VAL A 218 -28.03 -16.23 6.90
CA VAL A 218 -26.80 -15.46 6.67
C VAL A 218 -25.61 -16.39 6.45
N TYR A 219 -25.49 -17.46 7.22
CA TYR A 219 -24.44 -18.47 7.05
C TYR A 219 -24.50 -19.11 5.65
N LEU A 220 -25.69 -19.52 5.20
CA LEU A 220 -25.90 -20.12 3.89
C LEU A 220 -25.57 -19.13 2.76
N PHE A 221 -25.95 -17.85 2.93
CA PHE A 221 -25.61 -16.78 2.01
C PHE A 221 -24.09 -16.58 1.92
N SER A 222 -23.44 -16.44 3.08
CA SER A 222 -21.98 -16.24 3.15
C SER A 222 -21.22 -17.35 2.42
N THR A 223 -21.57 -18.61 2.65
CA THR A 223 -20.83 -19.74 2.05
C THR A 223 -21.10 -19.94 0.56
N ARG A 224 -22.33 -19.72 0.07
CA ARG A 224 -22.70 -19.94 -1.34
C ARG A 224 -22.38 -18.75 -2.23
N VAL A 225 -22.76 -17.55 -1.81
CA VAL A 225 -22.68 -16.37 -2.65
C VAL A 225 -21.23 -15.87 -2.73
N GLN A 226 -20.44 -16.00 -1.67
CA GLN A 226 -19.04 -15.61 -1.70
C GLN A 226 -18.20 -16.37 -2.73
N ARG A 227 -18.46 -17.67 -2.94
CA ARG A 227 -17.78 -18.46 -3.97
C ARG A 227 -18.02 -17.87 -5.37
N LYS A 228 -19.24 -17.40 -5.66
CA LYS A 228 -19.56 -16.77 -6.95
C LYS A 228 -18.97 -15.38 -7.10
N TYR A 229 -18.93 -14.60 -6.02
CA TYR A 229 -18.25 -13.30 -6.02
C TYR A 229 -16.73 -13.43 -6.21
N ARG A 230 -16.13 -14.52 -5.74
CA ARG A 230 -14.71 -14.81 -6.02
C ARG A 230 -14.49 -15.02 -7.52
N LYS A 231 -15.28 -15.88 -8.17
CA LYS A 231 -15.20 -16.10 -9.63
C LYS A 231 -15.43 -14.82 -10.44
N GLN A 232 -16.38 -13.98 -10.01
CA GLN A 232 -16.59 -12.67 -10.64
C GLN A 232 -15.36 -11.77 -10.51
N ARG A 233 -14.67 -11.77 -9.36
CA ARG A 233 -13.42 -10.99 -9.16
C ARG A 233 -12.27 -11.52 -10.02
N GLU A 234 -12.13 -12.83 -10.16
CA GLU A 234 -11.17 -13.46 -11.07
C GLU A 234 -11.41 -13.00 -12.52
N SER A 235 -12.66 -13.00 -12.98
CA SER A 235 -13.02 -12.47 -14.31
C SER A 235 -12.74 -10.96 -14.45
N THR A 236 -12.91 -10.16 -13.39
CA THR A 236 -12.51 -8.73 -13.39
C THR A 236 -11.01 -8.59 -13.58
N GLY A 237 -10.21 -9.45 -12.94
CA GLY A 237 -8.75 -9.51 -13.12
C GLY A 237 -8.37 -9.77 -14.58
N GLY A 238 -9.05 -10.72 -15.24
CA GLY A 238 -8.84 -11.01 -16.67
C GLY A 238 -9.10 -9.80 -17.58
N ILE A 239 -10.22 -9.10 -17.38
CA ILE A 239 -10.52 -7.87 -18.14
C ILE A 239 -9.45 -6.81 -17.92
N ASN A 240 -9.07 -6.56 -16.67
CA ASN A 240 -8.08 -5.53 -16.34
C ASN A 240 -6.73 -5.83 -16.97
N ALA A 241 -6.28 -7.10 -16.96
CA ALA A 241 -5.04 -7.51 -17.60
C ALA A 241 -5.05 -7.29 -19.13
N VAL A 242 -6.18 -7.60 -19.79
CA VAL A 242 -6.32 -7.34 -21.22
C VAL A 242 -6.34 -5.84 -21.51
N LEU A 243 -7.08 -5.06 -20.74
CA LEU A 243 -7.14 -3.60 -20.91
C LEU A 243 -5.78 -2.94 -20.65
N GLU A 244 -5.05 -3.36 -19.63
CA GLU A 244 -3.71 -2.87 -19.33
C GLU A 244 -2.76 -3.13 -20.49
N ASN A 245 -2.75 -4.34 -21.06
CA ASN A 245 -1.94 -4.68 -22.21
C ASN A 245 -2.29 -3.83 -23.44
N VAL A 246 -3.59 -3.65 -23.73
CA VAL A 246 -4.06 -2.85 -24.88
C VAL A 246 -3.68 -1.37 -24.73
N ILE A 247 -3.89 -0.81 -23.53
CA ILE A 247 -3.60 0.62 -23.27
C ILE A 247 -2.09 0.86 -23.27
N SER A 248 -1.30 -0.02 -22.63
CA SER A 248 0.16 0.10 -22.61
C SER A 248 0.76 -0.08 -24.00
N GLY A 249 0.16 -0.96 -24.81
CA GLY A 249 0.57 -1.21 -26.20
C GLY A 249 -0.17 -0.42 -27.25
N ILE A 250 -0.85 0.70 -26.91
CA ILE A 250 -1.76 1.41 -27.83
C ILE A 250 -1.09 1.86 -29.13
N SER A 251 0.18 2.26 -29.09
CA SER A 251 0.95 2.63 -30.27
C SER A 251 1.12 1.46 -31.25
N VAL A 252 1.31 0.25 -30.73
CA VAL A 252 1.40 -0.97 -31.53
C VAL A 252 0.04 -1.30 -32.13
N VAL A 253 -1.04 -1.27 -31.33
CA VAL A 253 -2.42 -1.50 -31.80
C VAL A 253 -2.77 -0.56 -32.95
N GLN A 254 -2.40 0.73 -32.83
CA GLN A 254 -2.64 1.72 -33.88
C GLN A 254 -1.75 1.51 -35.12
N ALA A 255 -0.45 1.19 -34.93
CA ALA A 255 0.48 0.96 -36.04
C ALA A 255 0.08 -0.23 -36.91
N TYR A 256 -0.53 -1.27 -36.31
CA TYR A 256 -0.96 -2.48 -37.02
C TYR A 256 -2.44 -2.48 -37.38
N ASN A 257 -3.19 -1.38 -37.14
CA ASN A 257 -4.65 -1.29 -37.34
C ASN A 257 -5.43 -2.45 -36.68
N ALA A 258 -5.01 -2.86 -35.48
CA ALA A 258 -5.53 -4.03 -34.77
C ALA A 258 -6.70 -3.70 -33.82
N GLN A 259 -7.35 -2.54 -33.92
CA GLN A 259 -8.40 -2.05 -33.02
C GLN A 259 -9.58 -3.01 -32.92
N GLU A 260 -10.08 -3.51 -34.04
CA GLU A 260 -11.21 -4.45 -34.10
C GLU A 260 -10.87 -5.80 -33.43
N TRP A 261 -9.63 -6.26 -33.63
CA TRP A 261 -9.17 -7.51 -33.03
C TRP A 261 -9.06 -7.38 -31.50
N GLU A 262 -8.46 -6.31 -31.00
CA GLU A 262 -8.36 -6.06 -29.56
C GLU A 262 -9.72 -5.78 -28.93
N THR A 263 -10.63 -5.08 -29.63
CA THR A 263 -12.01 -4.88 -29.17
C THR A 263 -12.73 -6.21 -29.00
N THR A 264 -12.57 -7.14 -29.95
CA THR A 264 -13.15 -8.47 -29.85
C THR A 264 -12.59 -9.26 -28.67
N ARG A 265 -11.28 -9.15 -28.42
CA ARG A 265 -10.62 -9.78 -27.28
C ARG A 265 -11.15 -9.26 -25.94
N VAL A 266 -11.28 -7.92 -25.79
CA VAL A 266 -11.91 -7.30 -24.62
C VAL A 266 -13.37 -7.72 -24.46
N SER A 267 -14.13 -7.79 -25.58
CA SER A 267 -15.54 -8.22 -25.58
C SER A 267 -15.71 -9.64 -25.04
N ASN A 268 -14.86 -10.58 -25.45
CA ASN A 268 -14.91 -11.96 -24.98
C ASN A 268 -14.69 -12.07 -23.46
N GLU A 269 -13.68 -11.37 -22.91
CA GLU A 269 -13.43 -11.33 -21.47
C GLU A 269 -14.58 -10.64 -20.72
N SER A 270 -15.12 -9.56 -21.27
CA SER A 270 -16.28 -8.84 -20.72
C SER A 270 -17.55 -9.69 -20.69
N GLU A 271 -17.77 -10.54 -21.69
CA GLU A 271 -18.88 -11.50 -21.70
C GLU A 271 -18.75 -12.54 -20.59
N GLY A 272 -17.55 -13.07 -20.39
CA GLY A 272 -17.25 -13.97 -19.27
C GLY A 272 -17.55 -13.34 -17.90
N TYR A 273 -17.14 -12.09 -17.71
CA TYR A 273 -17.48 -11.32 -16.51
C TYR A 273 -18.98 -11.11 -16.35
N ARG A 274 -19.66 -10.68 -17.42
CA ARG A 274 -21.12 -10.47 -17.43
C ARG A 274 -21.88 -11.71 -16.93
N ASP A 275 -21.52 -12.88 -17.44
CA ASP A 275 -22.21 -14.12 -17.12
C ASP A 275 -21.97 -14.54 -15.65
N GLN A 276 -20.73 -14.36 -15.14
CA GLN A 276 -20.42 -14.57 -13.72
C GLN A 276 -21.15 -13.57 -12.82
N ALA A 277 -21.20 -12.29 -13.22
CA ALA A 277 -21.88 -11.23 -12.48
C ALA A 277 -23.40 -11.46 -12.40
N ILE A 278 -24.04 -11.87 -13.51
CA ILE A 278 -25.46 -12.25 -13.55
C ILE A 278 -25.70 -13.43 -12.61
N GLY A 279 -24.86 -14.47 -12.67
CA GLY A 279 -24.97 -15.64 -11.80
C GLY A 279 -24.86 -15.31 -10.32
N ALA A 280 -23.93 -14.42 -9.94
CA ALA A 280 -23.76 -13.94 -8.55
C ALA A 280 -24.96 -13.09 -8.11
N SER A 281 -25.47 -12.23 -9.00
CA SER A 281 -26.63 -11.37 -8.75
C SER A 281 -27.92 -12.16 -8.52
N LEU A 282 -28.13 -13.25 -9.26
CA LEU A 282 -29.29 -14.13 -9.07
C LEU A 282 -29.34 -14.74 -7.67
N ASP A 283 -28.21 -15.21 -7.15
CA ASP A 283 -28.17 -15.80 -5.81
C ASP A 283 -28.34 -14.74 -4.72
N ARG A 284 -27.76 -13.56 -4.89
CA ARG A 284 -28.01 -12.41 -4.00
C ARG A 284 -29.49 -12.02 -3.98
N ASN A 285 -30.10 -11.95 -5.16
CA ASN A 285 -31.49 -11.55 -5.31
C ASN A 285 -32.49 -12.61 -4.79
N ARG A 286 -32.07 -13.84 -4.56
CA ARG A 286 -32.86 -14.86 -3.83
C ARG A 286 -32.76 -14.72 -2.31
N PHE A 287 -31.64 -14.21 -1.80
CA PHE A 287 -31.44 -14.02 -0.38
C PHE A 287 -32.25 -12.84 0.19
N ILE A 288 -32.28 -11.71 -0.49
CA ILE A 288 -32.99 -10.50 -0.04
C ILE A 288 -34.50 -10.76 0.20
N PRO A 289 -35.26 -11.38 -0.71
CA PRO A 289 -36.66 -11.74 -0.47
C PRO A 289 -36.84 -12.66 0.72
N GLY A 290 -35.89 -13.54 0.99
CA GLY A 290 -35.89 -14.38 2.18
C GLY A 290 -35.87 -13.57 3.47
N LEU A 291 -35.01 -12.55 3.56
CA LEU A 291 -34.97 -11.64 4.72
C LEU A 291 -36.29 -10.88 4.87
N TYR A 292 -36.85 -10.36 3.78
CA TYR A 292 -38.17 -9.71 3.80
C TYR A 292 -39.27 -10.68 4.25
N SER A 293 -39.20 -11.95 3.85
CA SER A 293 -40.15 -12.97 4.28
C SER A 293 -40.12 -13.22 5.79
N VAL A 294 -38.89 -13.30 6.37
CA VAL A 294 -38.74 -13.42 7.83
C VAL A 294 -39.29 -12.18 8.54
N ALA A 295 -38.97 -10.98 8.04
CA ALA A 295 -39.53 -9.75 8.58
C ALA A 295 -41.05 -9.74 8.47
N GLY A 296 -41.63 -10.16 7.34
CA GLY A 296 -43.07 -10.30 7.13
C GLY A 296 -43.75 -11.27 8.11
N ILE A 297 -43.08 -12.40 8.40
CA ILE A 297 -43.56 -13.35 9.42
C ILE A 297 -43.57 -12.69 10.80
N VAL A 298 -42.50 -11.97 11.16
CA VAL A 298 -42.44 -11.28 12.48
C VAL A 298 -43.56 -10.23 12.59
N TYR A 299 -43.73 -9.40 11.55
CA TYR A 299 -44.81 -8.40 11.52
C TYR A 299 -46.22 -9.07 11.60
N GLY A 300 -46.44 -10.12 10.81
CA GLY A 300 -47.68 -10.88 10.86
C GLY A 300 -47.97 -11.46 12.23
N LEU A 301 -46.98 -12.06 12.86
CA LEU A 301 -47.09 -12.61 14.23
C LEU A 301 -47.30 -11.49 15.25
N LEU A 302 -46.57 -10.37 15.16
CA LEU A 302 -46.75 -9.23 16.06
C LEU A 302 -48.19 -8.68 15.98
N VAL A 303 -48.73 -8.52 14.78
CA VAL A 303 -50.09 -8.01 14.61
C VAL A 303 -51.12 -9.03 15.12
N SER A 304 -50.98 -10.31 14.79
CA SER A 304 -51.92 -11.33 15.19
C SER A 304 -51.91 -11.60 16.69
N VAL A 305 -50.72 -11.89 17.24
CA VAL A 305 -50.57 -12.21 18.68
C VAL A 305 -50.71 -10.96 19.54
N GLY A 306 -50.10 -9.84 19.10
CA GLY A 306 -50.21 -8.54 19.77
C GLY A 306 -51.64 -8.02 19.81
N GLY A 307 -52.37 -8.13 18.71
CA GLY A 307 -53.78 -7.77 18.65
C GLY A 307 -54.66 -8.66 19.55
N TRP A 308 -54.35 -9.96 19.64
CA TRP A 308 -55.00 -10.88 20.57
C TRP A 308 -54.71 -10.51 22.05
N LEU A 309 -53.46 -10.30 22.42
CA LEU A 309 -53.03 -9.88 23.78
C LEU A 309 -53.62 -8.51 24.16
N MET A 310 -53.77 -7.58 23.19
CA MET A 310 -54.41 -6.30 23.43
C MET A 310 -55.92 -6.48 23.68
N LYS A 311 -56.60 -7.38 22.96
CA LYS A 311 -58.00 -7.69 23.16
C LYS A 311 -58.28 -8.35 24.53
N GLU A 312 -57.36 -9.19 25.01
CA GLU A 312 -57.40 -9.80 26.33
C GLU A 312 -57.09 -8.82 27.48
N GLY A 313 -56.57 -7.63 27.15
CA GLY A 313 -56.13 -6.62 28.13
C GLY A 313 -54.74 -6.84 28.71
N ASP A 314 -53.96 -7.80 28.15
CA ASP A 314 -52.58 -8.12 28.63
C ASP A 314 -51.59 -7.03 28.26
N ILE A 315 -51.82 -6.28 27.20
CA ILE A 315 -50.99 -5.15 26.72
C ILE A 315 -51.85 -3.95 26.33
N SER A 316 -51.31 -2.73 26.49
CA SER A 316 -51.96 -1.50 26.04
C SER A 316 -51.79 -1.28 24.55
N THR A 317 -52.62 -0.38 23.96
CA THR A 317 -52.53 0.03 22.56
C THR A 317 -51.17 0.67 22.28
N GLY A 318 -50.67 1.51 23.16
CA GLY A 318 -49.37 2.16 23.01
C GLY A 318 -48.20 1.19 23.10
N ALA A 319 -48.28 0.18 23.99
CA ALA A 319 -47.30 -0.91 24.04
C ALA A 319 -47.25 -1.65 22.71
N PHE A 320 -48.37 -2.00 22.13
CA PHE A 320 -48.46 -2.65 20.82
C PHE A 320 -47.82 -1.81 19.69
N VAL A 321 -48.12 -0.50 19.65
CA VAL A 321 -47.53 0.42 18.70
C VAL A 321 -46.01 0.54 18.87
N THR A 322 -45.51 0.58 20.14
CA THR A 322 -44.07 0.59 20.44
C THR A 322 -43.37 -0.65 19.88
N PHE A 323 -43.95 -1.86 20.04
CA PHE A 323 -43.40 -3.10 19.48
C PHE A 323 -43.27 -3.01 17.94
N LEU A 324 -44.29 -2.49 17.24
CA LEU A 324 -44.26 -2.31 15.79
C LEU A 324 -43.18 -1.31 15.34
N LEU A 325 -43.04 -0.19 16.05
CA LEU A 325 -42.04 0.84 15.75
C LEU A 325 -40.60 0.35 16.01
N ILE A 326 -40.37 -0.32 17.15
CA ILE A 326 -39.06 -0.88 17.46
C ILE A 326 -38.67 -1.99 16.49
N MET A 327 -39.62 -2.82 16.03
CA MET A 327 -39.34 -3.83 14.98
C MET A 327 -38.81 -3.18 13.70
N THR A 328 -39.34 -2.02 13.31
CA THR A 328 -38.83 -1.27 12.15
C THR A 328 -37.35 -0.90 12.34
N ARG A 329 -36.99 -0.49 13.54
CA ARG A 329 -35.59 -0.16 13.90
C ARG A 329 -34.67 -1.37 13.93
N LEU A 330 -35.15 -2.53 14.36
CA LEU A 330 -34.36 -3.76 14.39
C LEU A 330 -34.12 -4.36 13.00
N SER A 331 -34.93 -3.98 12.00
CA SER A 331 -34.78 -4.50 10.63
C SER A 331 -33.50 -3.98 9.94
N MET A 332 -33.13 -2.71 10.10
CA MET A 332 -31.94 -2.10 9.45
C MET A 332 -30.62 -2.77 9.85
N PRO A 333 -30.31 -3.00 11.14
CA PRO A 333 -29.09 -3.69 11.54
C PRO A 333 -28.91 -5.08 10.94
N LEU A 334 -30.03 -5.80 10.69
CA LEU A 334 -29.99 -7.13 10.08
C LEU A 334 -29.46 -7.09 8.63
N PHE A 335 -29.83 -6.07 7.86
CA PHE A 335 -29.29 -5.87 6.50
C PHE A 335 -27.83 -5.48 6.52
N ILE A 336 -27.42 -4.66 7.47
CA ILE A 336 -26.03 -4.20 7.61
C ILE A 336 -25.10 -5.35 8.00
N PHE A 337 -25.58 -6.35 8.74
CA PHE A 337 -24.75 -7.46 9.23
C PHE A 337 -24.03 -8.21 8.10
N GLY A 338 -24.71 -8.46 6.97
CA GLY A 338 -24.09 -9.11 5.81
C GLY A 338 -22.98 -8.28 5.17
N MET A 339 -23.13 -6.96 5.14
CA MET A 339 -22.09 -6.03 4.65
C MET A 339 -20.90 -5.98 5.60
N LEU A 340 -21.16 -6.01 6.91
CA LEU A 340 -20.14 -5.98 7.94
C LEU A 340 -19.21 -7.20 7.86
N VAL A 341 -19.74 -8.40 7.64
CA VAL A 341 -18.94 -9.62 7.46
C VAL A 341 -17.97 -9.47 6.30
N ASN A 342 -18.44 -8.96 5.15
CA ASN A 342 -17.58 -8.70 3.99
C ASN A 342 -16.50 -7.64 4.28
N GLN A 343 -16.85 -6.59 5.03
CA GLN A 343 -15.90 -5.53 5.40
C GLN A 343 -14.81 -6.06 6.33
N LEU A 344 -15.17 -6.89 7.31
CA LEU A 344 -14.20 -7.54 8.22
C LEU A 344 -13.27 -8.51 7.47
N GLN A 345 -13.78 -9.28 6.51
CA GLN A 345 -12.95 -10.19 5.70
C GLN A 345 -11.95 -9.43 4.82
N ARG A 346 -12.40 -8.33 4.19
CA ARG A 346 -11.47 -7.45 3.45
C ARG A 346 -10.43 -6.83 4.37
N GLY A 347 -10.84 -6.38 5.57
CA GLY A 347 -9.94 -5.86 6.58
C GLY A 347 -8.90 -6.87 7.05
N GLU A 348 -9.28 -8.15 7.22
CA GLU A 348 -8.33 -9.22 7.56
C GLU A 348 -7.30 -9.45 6.44
N ALA A 349 -7.75 -9.46 5.16
CA ALA A 349 -6.85 -9.58 4.02
C ALA A 349 -5.88 -8.37 3.93
N ALA A 350 -6.39 -7.15 4.13
CA ALA A 350 -5.58 -5.95 4.21
C ALA A 350 -4.59 -6.00 5.38
N ALA A 351 -5.03 -6.46 6.57
CA ALA A 351 -4.17 -6.63 7.75
C ALA A 351 -3.01 -7.58 7.46
N ARG A 352 -3.25 -8.70 6.76
CA ARG A 352 -2.18 -9.63 6.37
C ARG A 352 -1.10 -8.93 5.56
N ARG A 353 -1.46 -8.14 4.53
CA ARG A 353 -0.51 -7.46 3.66
C ARG A 353 0.20 -6.30 4.37
N VAL A 354 -0.54 -5.46 5.10
CA VAL A 354 0.03 -4.32 5.83
C VAL A 354 1.00 -4.81 6.91
N PHE A 355 0.61 -5.79 7.73
CA PHE A 355 1.51 -6.30 8.77
C PHE A 355 2.65 -7.14 8.21
N ALA A 356 2.51 -7.79 7.06
CA ALA A 356 3.64 -8.39 6.36
C ALA A 356 4.65 -7.32 5.92
N MET A 357 4.19 -6.11 5.56
CA MET A 357 5.07 -4.98 5.22
C MET A 357 5.69 -4.34 6.47
N VAL A 358 4.94 -4.19 7.56
CA VAL A 358 5.45 -3.66 8.85
C VAL A 358 6.54 -4.57 9.42
N ASP A 359 6.39 -5.89 9.26
CA ASP A 359 7.30 -6.91 9.77
C ASP A 359 8.50 -7.18 8.84
N LEU A 360 8.68 -6.39 7.77
CA LEU A 360 9.85 -6.54 6.90
C LEU A 360 11.12 -6.23 7.67
N GLU A 361 12.07 -7.15 7.59
CA GLU A 361 13.41 -7.00 8.11
C GLU A 361 14.40 -7.06 6.94
N PRO A 362 15.32 -6.09 6.81
CA PRO A 362 16.33 -6.12 5.75
C PRO A 362 17.27 -7.31 5.93
N SER A 363 17.65 -7.95 4.83
CA SER A 363 18.65 -9.04 4.85
C SER A 363 20.07 -8.52 4.95
N ILE A 364 20.32 -7.30 4.42
CA ILE A 364 21.61 -6.63 4.47
C ILE A 364 21.59 -5.66 5.66
N VAL A 365 22.23 -6.07 6.74
CA VAL A 365 22.37 -5.29 7.97
C VAL A 365 23.83 -5.22 8.40
N ASP A 366 24.18 -4.20 9.15
CA ASP A 366 25.50 -4.11 9.72
C ASP A 366 25.72 -5.19 10.79
N LYS A 367 26.88 -5.83 10.78
CA LYS A 367 27.27 -6.74 11.85
C LYS A 367 27.30 -6.02 13.18
N ALA A 368 27.06 -6.73 14.28
CA ALA A 368 27.03 -6.15 15.62
C ALA A 368 28.40 -5.50 16.03
N ASP A 369 29.45 -5.95 15.41
CA ASP A 369 30.84 -5.47 15.60
C ASP A 369 31.34 -4.57 14.46
N ALA A 370 30.47 -4.23 13.48
CA ALA A 370 30.84 -3.31 12.42
C ALA A 370 31.17 -1.93 12.99
N SER A 371 32.24 -1.33 12.47
CA SER A 371 32.66 0.02 12.86
C SER A 371 32.64 0.96 11.66
N ALA A 372 32.50 2.26 11.91
CA ALA A 372 32.55 3.26 10.86
C ALA A 372 33.86 3.23 10.07
N LEU A 373 33.81 3.62 8.81
CA LEU A 373 35.00 3.84 8.00
C LEU A 373 35.74 5.09 8.51
N GLU A 374 37.00 4.95 8.88
CA GLU A 374 37.83 6.07 9.29
C GLU A 374 38.47 6.71 8.04
N GLY A 375 38.12 7.97 7.76
CA GLY A 375 38.69 8.74 6.65
C GLY A 375 38.10 8.37 5.27
N PRO A 376 38.72 8.87 4.18
CA PRO A 376 38.27 8.65 2.81
C PRO A 376 38.52 7.21 2.34
N ILE A 377 37.84 6.81 1.29
CA ILE A 377 38.13 5.56 0.59
C ILE A 377 39.42 5.75 -0.21
N GLU A 378 40.49 5.10 0.24
CA GLU A 378 41.81 5.17 -0.40
C GLU A 378 42.07 3.97 -1.31
N ARG A 379 41.44 2.83 -1.04
CA ARG A 379 41.63 1.60 -1.81
C ARG A 379 40.42 0.69 -1.77
N ILE A 380 40.11 0.13 -2.93
CA ILE A 380 39.08 -0.89 -3.11
C ILE A 380 39.75 -2.12 -3.71
N GLU A 381 39.46 -3.29 -3.14
CA GLU A 381 40.00 -4.56 -3.62
C GLU A 381 38.89 -5.61 -3.71
N PHE A 382 38.87 -6.33 -4.82
CA PHE A 382 38.07 -7.53 -5.00
C PHE A 382 39.02 -8.72 -5.01
N ASN A 383 38.78 -9.73 -4.18
CA ASN A 383 39.59 -10.91 -4.04
C ASN A 383 38.73 -12.15 -4.29
N ASP A 384 38.86 -12.75 -5.47
CA ASP A 384 38.19 -13.99 -5.90
C ASP A 384 36.66 -13.95 -5.66
N VAL A 385 36.02 -12.85 -6.06
CA VAL A 385 34.60 -12.59 -5.81
C VAL A 385 33.70 -13.36 -6.76
N HIS A 386 32.81 -14.17 -6.20
CA HIS A 386 31.74 -14.87 -6.90
C HIS A 386 30.37 -14.34 -6.47
N PHE A 387 29.43 -14.26 -7.42
CA PHE A 387 28.10 -13.75 -7.12
C PHE A 387 27.02 -14.29 -8.06
N THR A 388 25.87 -14.65 -7.49
CA THR A 388 24.65 -15.09 -8.16
C THR A 388 23.48 -14.26 -7.65
N TYR A 389 22.61 -13.74 -8.53
CA TYR A 389 21.41 -13.02 -8.07
C TYR A 389 20.42 -13.94 -7.36
N PRO A 390 19.78 -13.50 -6.29
CA PRO A 390 18.74 -14.26 -5.61
C PRO A 390 17.64 -14.72 -6.59
N GLY A 391 17.29 -16.01 -6.54
CA GLY A 391 16.26 -16.60 -7.42
C GLY A 391 16.74 -17.00 -8.81
N THR A 392 18.05 -16.95 -9.09
CA THR A 392 18.68 -17.48 -10.31
C THR A 392 19.72 -18.54 -9.96
N ASP A 393 19.94 -19.49 -10.87
CA ASP A 393 20.97 -20.55 -10.71
C ASP A 393 22.26 -20.24 -11.49
N THR A 394 22.31 -19.08 -12.18
CA THR A 394 23.45 -18.72 -13.04
C THR A 394 24.35 -17.72 -12.33
N ALA A 395 25.60 -18.09 -12.10
CA ALA A 395 26.60 -17.17 -11.55
C ALA A 395 26.86 -16.00 -12.52
N VAL A 396 26.84 -14.80 -11.99
CA VAL A 396 27.05 -13.56 -12.75
C VAL A 396 28.48 -13.06 -12.62
N LEU A 397 29.14 -13.31 -11.49
CA LEU A 397 30.57 -13.06 -11.31
C LEU A 397 31.28 -14.36 -10.96
N ASN A 398 32.40 -14.61 -11.63
CA ASN A 398 33.15 -15.86 -11.56
C ASN A 398 34.62 -15.58 -11.22
N GLY A 399 34.93 -15.36 -9.92
CA GLY A 399 36.31 -15.19 -9.44
C GLY A 399 36.93 -13.84 -9.83
N ILE A 400 36.19 -12.74 -9.66
CA ILE A 400 36.65 -11.40 -9.98
C ILE A 400 37.70 -10.93 -8.99
N SER A 401 38.87 -10.51 -9.49
CA SER A 401 39.96 -9.94 -8.67
C SER A 401 40.58 -8.72 -9.34
N PHE A 402 40.53 -7.58 -8.65
CA PHE A 402 41.16 -6.33 -9.08
C PHE A 402 41.38 -5.42 -7.87
N ASN A 403 42.17 -4.34 -8.04
CA ASN A 403 42.28 -3.29 -7.04
C ASN A 403 42.35 -1.89 -7.68
N VAL A 404 41.86 -0.89 -6.94
CA VAL A 404 41.91 0.52 -7.33
C VAL A 404 42.45 1.32 -6.15
N GLY A 405 43.54 2.06 -6.34
CA GLY A 405 44.11 2.95 -5.33
C GLY A 405 43.48 4.35 -5.37
N GLN A 406 43.89 5.17 -4.38
CA GLN A 406 43.41 6.55 -4.24
C GLN A 406 43.74 7.37 -5.49
N GLY A 407 42.72 8.11 -5.98
CA GLY A 407 42.84 8.94 -7.17
C GLY A 407 42.88 8.17 -8.48
N GLY A 408 42.86 6.83 -8.42
CA GLY A 408 42.84 5.98 -9.63
C GLY A 408 41.54 6.02 -10.37
N PHE A 409 41.63 5.91 -11.70
CA PHE A 409 40.47 5.77 -12.58
C PHE A 409 40.42 4.36 -13.19
N LEU A 410 39.41 3.57 -12.76
CA LEU A 410 39.15 2.23 -13.28
C LEU A 410 38.01 2.28 -14.30
N GLY A 411 38.27 1.80 -15.52
CA GLY A 411 37.26 1.56 -16.54
C GLY A 411 36.82 0.08 -16.57
N VAL A 412 35.54 -0.19 -16.63
CA VAL A 412 35.01 -1.54 -16.80
C VAL A 412 34.18 -1.62 -18.07
N MET A 413 34.53 -2.53 -18.97
CA MET A 413 33.85 -2.75 -20.24
C MET A 413 33.49 -4.23 -20.45
N GLY A 414 32.61 -4.47 -21.41
CA GLY A 414 32.14 -5.83 -21.78
C GLY A 414 30.75 -5.81 -22.38
N HIS A 415 30.30 -6.91 -22.91
CA HIS A 415 28.95 -7.03 -23.47
C HIS A 415 27.86 -6.88 -22.40
N THR A 416 26.62 -6.61 -22.84
CA THR A 416 25.46 -6.61 -21.95
C THR A 416 25.34 -8.00 -21.26
N GLY A 417 25.15 -8.01 -19.93
CA GLY A 417 25.12 -9.26 -19.17
C GLY A 417 26.48 -9.77 -18.67
N ALA A 418 27.61 -9.14 -19.02
CA ALA A 418 28.94 -9.58 -18.57
C ALA A 418 29.23 -9.35 -17.06
N GLY A 419 28.29 -8.79 -16.28
CA GLY A 419 28.45 -8.59 -14.84
C GLY A 419 28.97 -7.22 -14.41
N LYS A 420 29.13 -6.26 -15.34
CA LYS A 420 29.69 -4.92 -15.05
C LYS A 420 28.96 -4.16 -13.94
N SER A 421 27.67 -3.93 -14.09
CA SER A 421 26.86 -3.23 -13.07
C SER A 421 26.74 -4.01 -11.76
N THR A 422 26.95 -5.32 -11.79
CA THR A 422 26.99 -6.17 -10.59
C THR A 422 28.18 -5.84 -9.70
N ILE A 423 29.35 -5.53 -10.27
CA ILE A 423 30.51 -5.04 -9.53
C ILE A 423 30.14 -3.78 -8.75
N LEU A 424 29.46 -2.80 -9.42
CA LEU A 424 29.04 -1.55 -8.78
C LEU A 424 28.02 -1.81 -7.65
N LYS A 425 27.08 -2.72 -7.87
CA LYS A 425 26.09 -3.11 -6.85
C LYS A 425 26.72 -3.75 -5.62
N LEU A 426 27.80 -4.50 -5.77
CA LEU A 426 28.58 -5.07 -4.63
C LEU A 426 29.37 -3.98 -3.91
N ILE A 427 29.97 -3.01 -4.61
CA ILE A 427 30.68 -1.87 -4.00
C ILE A 427 29.69 -1.01 -3.18
N LEU A 428 28.48 -0.76 -3.70
CA LEU A 428 27.40 -0.04 -3.01
C LEU A 428 26.75 -0.84 -1.88
N ARG A 429 27.18 -2.12 -1.75
CA ARG A 429 26.59 -3.10 -0.83
C ARG A 429 25.06 -3.15 -0.96
N TYR A 430 24.57 -3.16 -2.22
CA TYR A 430 23.16 -3.50 -2.53
C TYR A 430 22.94 -5.01 -2.50
N TYR A 431 24.02 -5.75 -2.67
CA TYR A 431 24.15 -7.20 -2.56
C TYR A 431 25.46 -7.55 -1.85
N GLU A 432 25.55 -8.75 -1.30
CA GLU A 432 26.75 -9.30 -0.70
C GLU A 432 27.29 -10.45 -1.57
N PRO A 433 28.59 -10.67 -1.70
CA PRO A 433 29.16 -11.73 -2.51
C PRO A 433 28.84 -13.11 -1.91
N ASP A 434 28.66 -14.13 -2.79
CA ASP A 434 28.48 -15.53 -2.36
C ASP A 434 29.77 -16.11 -1.77
N SER A 435 30.92 -15.74 -2.35
CA SER A 435 32.26 -16.09 -1.86
C SER A 435 33.28 -15.05 -2.34
N GLY A 436 34.48 -15.10 -1.75
CA GLY A 436 35.50 -14.06 -1.93
C GLY A 436 35.26 -12.88 -1.01
N GLU A 437 36.00 -11.79 -1.22
CA GLU A 437 35.97 -10.62 -0.34
C GLU A 437 36.04 -9.32 -1.15
N VAL A 438 35.24 -8.32 -0.71
CA VAL A 438 35.36 -6.93 -1.14
C VAL A 438 35.96 -6.14 0.02
N LEU A 439 37.15 -5.57 -0.18
CA LEU A 439 37.85 -4.82 0.85
C LEU A 439 37.83 -3.31 0.52
N ILE A 440 37.64 -2.50 1.55
CA ILE A 440 37.82 -1.04 1.54
C ILE A 440 38.92 -0.70 2.55
N ASN A 441 40.00 -0.06 2.09
CA ASN A 441 41.16 0.25 2.88
C ASN A 441 41.74 -0.98 3.63
N GLY A 442 41.69 -2.16 2.98
CA GLY A 442 42.15 -3.44 3.54
C GLY A 442 41.20 -4.09 4.56
N ARG A 443 40.02 -3.51 4.81
CA ARG A 443 38.97 -4.08 5.68
C ARG A 443 37.83 -4.63 4.84
N ASN A 444 37.28 -5.77 5.25
CA ASN A 444 36.11 -6.33 4.58
C ASN A 444 34.93 -5.34 4.68
N ILE A 445 34.24 -5.10 3.56
CA ILE A 445 33.09 -4.18 3.50
C ILE A 445 31.97 -4.60 4.46
N LEU A 446 31.88 -5.88 4.81
CA LEU A 446 30.89 -6.43 5.75
C LEU A 446 31.19 -6.05 7.22
N ASP A 447 32.41 -5.63 7.53
CA ASP A 447 32.88 -5.23 8.88
C ASP A 447 32.85 -3.69 9.05
N ILE A 448 32.34 -2.97 8.04
CA ILE A 448 32.21 -1.52 8.02
C ILE A 448 30.71 -1.18 7.97
N THR A 449 30.29 -0.11 8.67
CA THR A 449 28.88 0.31 8.66
C THR A 449 28.47 0.84 7.28
N LEU A 450 27.28 0.46 6.82
CA LEU A 450 26.70 0.87 5.52
C LEU A 450 26.67 2.39 5.34
N GLU A 451 26.28 3.10 6.40
CA GLU A 451 26.18 4.56 6.39
C GLU A 451 27.53 5.21 6.10
N SER A 452 28.58 4.83 6.84
CA SER A 452 29.91 5.43 6.70
C SER A 452 30.56 5.15 5.34
N VAL A 453 30.28 3.99 4.74
CA VAL A 453 30.76 3.64 3.39
C VAL A 453 30.04 4.48 2.33
N ARG A 454 28.70 4.52 2.39
CA ARG A 454 27.87 5.22 1.40
C ARG A 454 28.05 6.75 1.46
N GLU A 455 28.38 7.31 2.62
CA GLU A 455 28.71 8.73 2.75
C GLU A 455 29.95 9.14 1.97
N GLN A 456 30.86 8.21 1.72
CA GLN A 456 32.08 8.43 0.95
C GLN A 456 31.92 8.19 -0.57
N MET A 457 30.71 7.75 -1.01
CA MET A 457 30.44 7.35 -2.38
C MET A 457 29.47 8.31 -3.09
N GLY A 458 29.81 8.74 -4.30
CA GLY A 458 28.89 9.36 -5.24
C GLY A 458 28.50 8.34 -6.31
N PHE A 459 27.22 8.17 -6.55
CA PHE A 459 26.71 7.22 -7.54
C PHE A 459 25.82 7.88 -8.58
N VAL A 460 26.10 7.60 -9.84
CA VAL A 460 25.27 7.99 -10.99
C VAL A 460 24.87 6.71 -11.74
N SER A 461 23.57 6.42 -11.73
CA SER A 461 23.03 5.24 -12.41
C SER A 461 22.86 5.43 -13.90
N GLN A 462 22.73 4.34 -14.64
CA GLN A 462 22.48 4.29 -16.08
C GLN A 462 21.21 5.08 -16.48
N ASP A 463 20.11 4.90 -15.73
CA ASP A 463 18.89 5.69 -15.83
C ASP A 463 18.78 6.64 -14.63
N PRO A 464 19.21 7.91 -14.76
CA PRO A 464 19.21 8.85 -13.67
C PRO A 464 17.78 9.19 -13.20
N PHE A 465 17.49 8.90 -11.95
CA PHE A 465 16.20 9.21 -11.34
C PHE A 465 16.21 10.60 -10.69
N LEU A 466 15.25 11.43 -11.09
CA LEU A 466 14.99 12.72 -10.46
C LEU A 466 13.65 12.69 -9.73
N PHE A 467 13.64 13.17 -8.50
CA PHE A 467 12.43 13.34 -7.72
C PHE A 467 11.61 14.51 -8.23
N TYR A 468 10.30 14.44 -8.06
CA TYR A 468 9.45 15.60 -8.31
C TYR A 468 9.85 16.75 -7.38
N GLY A 469 10.24 17.86 -7.98
CA GLY A 469 10.75 19.05 -7.29
C GLY A 469 11.53 19.94 -8.26
N SER A 470 12.25 20.91 -7.72
CA SER A 470 13.13 21.78 -8.48
C SER A 470 14.47 21.10 -8.80
N VAL A 471 15.28 21.72 -9.67
CA VAL A 471 16.68 21.32 -9.88
C VAL A 471 17.43 21.38 -8.55
N ARG A 472 17.25 22.45 -7.77
CA ARG A 472 17.82 22.62 -6.43
C ARG A 472 17.49 21.45 -5.53
N ASP A 473 16.19 21.08 -5.41
CA ASP A 473 15.75 19.97 -4.56
C ASP A 473 16.41 18.65 -4.95
N ASN A 474 16.65 18.48 -6.24
CA ASN A 474 17.30 17.28 -6.77
C ASN A 474 18.82 17.26 -6.58
N VAL A 475 19.50 18.39 -6.63
CA VAL A 475 20.96 18.48 -6.41
C VAL A 475 21.26 18.35 -4.91
N VAL A 476 20.56 19.12 -4.08
CA VAL A 476 20.78 19.14 -2.60
C VAL A 476 20.27 17.84 -1.96
N TYR A 477 19.14 17.34 -2.41
CA TYR A 477 18.42 16.15 -1.99
C TYR A 477 18.20 16.12 -0.46
N SER A 478 19.02 15.43 0.32
CA SER A 478 18.83 15.25 1.78
C SER A 478 19.84 15.99 2.63
N ARG A 479 20.55 16.98 2.07
CA ARG A 479 21.67 17.66 2.74
C ARG A 479 21.44 19.17 2.80
N ASP A 480 22.07 19.80 3.78
CA ASP A 480 22.23 21.25 3.80
C ASP A 480 23.49 21.59 2.98
N ALA A 481 23.37 22.50 2.00
CA ALA A 481 24.48 22.94 1.18
C ALA A 481 24.43 24.46 1.00
N LEU A 482 25.60 25.07 0.92
CA LEU A 482 25.74 26.49 0.61
C LEU A 482 25.52 26.73 -0.91
N GLU A 483 25.05 27.93 -1.27
CA GLU A 483 24.79 28.27 -2.66
C GLU A 483 26.02 28.07 -3.54
N ASP A 484 27.20 28.52 -3.08
CA ASP A 484 28.47 28.37 -3.79
C ASP A 484 28.83 26.88 -4.02
N GLU A 485 28.46 25.98 -3.09
CA GLU A 485 28.71 24.53 -3.24
C GLU A 485 27.79 23.93 -4.31
N ILE A 486 26.53 24.38 -4.36
CA ILE A 486 25.57 23.95 -5.35
C ILE A 486 26.00 24.42 -6.75
N GLU A 487 26.38 25.68 -6.88
CA GLU A 487 26.88 26.25 -8.15
C GLU A 487 28.13 25.50 -8.63
N MET A 488 29.07 25.21 -7.72
CA MET A 488 30.28 24.44 -8.04
C MET A 488 29.92 23.02 -8.50
N ALA A 489 28.99 22.33 -7.84
CA ALA A 489 28.57 21.00 -8.23
C ALA A 489 27.90 20.99 -9.62
N LEU A 490 27.06 21.99 -9.92
CA LEU A 490 26.45 22.19 -11.23
C LEU A 490 27.50 22.46 -12.31
N HIS A 491 28.48 23.31 -12.02
CA HIS A 491 29.59 23.61 -12.94
C HIS A 491 30.44 22.36 -13.24
N LEU A 492 30.83 21.61 -12.22
CA LEU A 492 31.59 20.37 -12.39
C LEU A 492 30.83 19.33 -13.22
N ALA A 493 29.51 19.25 -13.04
CA ALA A 493 28.65 18.38 -13.83
C ALA A 493 28.31 18.93 -15.23
N GLY A 494 28.77 20.14 -15.58
CA GLY A 494 28.44 20.82 -16.83
C GLY A 494 26.93 21.12 -16.95
N ALA A 495 26.24 21.31 -15.84
CA ALA A 495 24.81 21.58 -15.78
C ALA A 495 24.50 23.07 -15.70
N ASP A 496 25.46 23.90 -15.29
CA ASP A 496 25.33 25.33 -15.06
C ASP A 496 24.75 26.09 -16.27
N GLU A 497 25.22 25.82 -17.47
CA GLU A 497 24.78 26.52 -18.68
C GLU A 497 23.29 26.36 -18.95
N PHE A 498 22.79 25.10 -19.00
CA PHE A 498 21.38 24.89 -19.32
C PHE A 498 20.46 25.22 -18.16
N VAL A 499 20.94 25.15 -16.89
CA VAL A 499 20.16 25.53 -15.72
C VAL A 499 19.93 27.04 -15.69
N VAL A 500 20.94 27.86 -16.06
CA VAL A 500 20.79 29.32 -16.17
C VAL A 500 19.77 29.70 -17.23
N ASP A 501 19.71 28.96 -18.34
CA ASP A 501 18.76 29.21 -19.43
C ASP A 501 17.32 28.77 -19.12
N MET A 502 17.08 28.08 -18.02
CA MET A 502 15.72 27.71 -17.59
C MET A 502 14.95 28.91 -17.04
N GLU A 503 13.62 28.91 -17.19
CA GLU A 503 12.72 30.01 -16.82
C GLU A 503 12.91 30.52 -15.37
N ASN A 504 13.14 29.60 -14.41
CA ASN A 504 13.40 29.93 -13.01
C ASN A 504 14.81 29.47 -12.55
N GLY A 505 15.75 29.28 -13.48
CA GLY A 505 17.09 28.81 -13.15
C GLY A 505 17.07 27.50 -12.35
N ILE A 506 17.82 27.47 -11.26
CA ILE A 506 17.94 26.30 -10.38
C ILE A 506 16.62 25.93 -9.66
N ASP A 507 15.69 26.86 -9.54
CA ASP A 507 14.38 26.62 -8.89
C ASP A 507 13.31 26.17 -9.88
N THR A 508 13.69 25.86 -11.13
CA THR A 508 12.81 25.29 -12.15
C THR A 508 12.39 23.87 -11.76
N LEU A 509 11.09 23.59 -11.85
CA LEU A 509 10.54 22.25 -11.61
C LEU A 509 10.90 21.29 -12.74
N VAL A 510 11.40 20.12 -12.40
CA VAL A 510 11.84 19.11 -13.37
C VAL A 510 10.74 18.11 -13.76
N GLY A 511 9.56 18.16 -13.09
CA GLY A 511 8.47 17.23 -13.31
C GLY A 511 8.70 15.85 -12.67
N ASP A 512 7.71 14.96 -12.86
CA ASP A 512 7.83 13.58 -12.38
C ASP A 512 8.92 12.84 -13.18
N ARG A 513 9.88 12.23 -12.47
CA ARG A 513 11.06 11.56 -13.04
C ARG A 513 11.88 12.42 -14.02
N GLY A 514 11.77 13.75 -13.92
CA GLY A 514 12.47 14.66 -14.82
C GLY A 514 11.97 14.61 -16.27
N VAL A 515 10.68 14.33 -16.47
CA VAL A 515 10.07 14.21 -17.81
C VAL A 515 10.24 15.46 -18.69
N MET A 516 10.41 16.62 -18.07
CA MET A 516 10.63 17.89 -18.75
C MET A 516 12.07 18.08 -19.26
N LEU A 517 12.99 17.17 -18.93
CA LEU A 517 14.42 17.24 -19.24
C LEU A 517 14.83 16.20 -20.27
N SER A 518 15.83 16.53 -21.07
CA SER A 518 16.50 15.53 -21.92
C SER A 518 17.26 14.50 -21.07
N GLY A 519 17.57 13.33 -21.62
CA GLY A 519 18.37 12.30 -20.95
C GLY A 519 19.71 12.83 -20.43
N GLY A 520 20.41 13.63 -21.26
CA GLY A 520 21.68 14.24 -20.89
C GLY A 520 21.56 15.31 -19.80
N GLN A 521 20.47 16.07 -19.75
CA GLN A 521 20.21 17.02 -18.67
C GLN A 521 19.94 16.28 -17.34
N ARG A 522 19.15 15.19 -17.37
CA ARG A 522 18.94 14.34 -16.18
C ARG A 522 20.26 13.76 -15.65
N ALA A 523 21.10 13.23 -16.54
CA ALA A 523 22.40 12.68 -16.17
C ALA A 523 23.30 13.73 -15.50
N ARG A 524 23.35 14.95 -16.02
CA ARG A 524 24.15 16.05 -15.45
C ARG A 524 23.63 16.50 -14.07
N ILE A 525 22.31 16.60 -13.86
CA ILE A 525 21.75 16.91 -12.54
C ILE A 525 22.05 15.79 -11.55
N SER A 526 21.95 14.52 -11.96
CA SER A 526 22.30 13.38 -11.10
C SER A 526 23.80 13.36 -10.76
N LEU A 527 24.66 13.75 -11.71
CA LEU A 527 26.08 13.91 -11.47
C LEU A 527 26.36 15.06 -10.50
N ALA A 528 25.69 16.21 -10.64
CA ALA A 528 25.82 17.32 -9.70
C ALA A 528 25.42 16.90 -8.27
N ARG A 529 24.31 16.13 -8.11
CA ARG A 529 23.92 15.52 -6.84
C ARG A 529 25.03 14.67 -6.22
N ALA A 530 25.66 13.82 -7.05
CA ALA A 530 26.74 12.95 -6.60
C ALA A 530 28.00 13.75 -6.20
N LEU A 531 28.33 14.80 -6.95
CA LEU A 531 29.52 15.64 -6.73
C LEU A 531 29.37 16.58 -5.53
N LEU A 532 28.15 17.06 -5.24
CA LEU A 532 27.87 17.88 -4.06
C LEU A 532 28.25 17.19 -2.76
N MET A 533 28.22 15.86 -2.74
CA MET A 533 28.64 15.05 -1.60
C MET A 533 30.16 15.09 -1.35
N LYS A 534 30.96 15.63 -2.29
CA LYS A 534 32.43 15.59 -2.27
C LYS A 534 32.96 14.17 -2.00
N PRO A 535 32.50 13.16 -2.78
CA PRO A 535 32.81 11.78 -2.51
C PRO A 535 34.29 11.47 -2.73
N SER A 536 34.87 10.59 -1.91
CA SER A 536 36.20 10.04 -2.17
C SER A 536 36.19 8.95 -3.27
N LEU A 537 35.02 8.31 -3.49
CA LEU A 537 34.78 7.36 -4.57
C LEU A 537 33.60 7.80 -5.42
N LEU A 538 33.82 8.01 -6.71
CA LEU A 538 32.78 8.28 -7.70
C LEU A 538 32.51 7.04 -8.56
N ILE A 539 31.26 6.60 -8.57
CA ILE A 539 30.78 5.43 -9.32
C ILE A 539 29.86 5.90 -10.44
N LEU A 540 30.22 5.56 -11.69
CA LEU A 540 29.50 5.94 -12.88
C LEU A 540 29.03 4.67 -13.62
N ASP A 541 27.71 4.41 -13.66
CA ASP A 541 27.13 3.32 -14.42
C ASP A 541 26.55 3.88 -15.73
N GLU A 542 27.32 3.80 -16.81
CA GLU A 542 26.95 4.30 -18.16
C GLU A 542 26.44 5.75 -18.20
N ALA A 543 26.85 6.57 -17.24
CA ALA A 543 26.32 7.91 -17.01
C ALA A 543 26.53 8.87 -18.19
N SER A 544 27.46 8.57 -19.10
CA SER A 544 27.76 9.38 -20.30
C SER A 544 26.97 8.94 -21.54
N SER A 545 26.20 7.83 -21.48
CA SER A 545 25.51 7.27 -22.66
C SER A 545 24.54 8.25 -23.33
N ALA A 546 23.94 9.14 -22.56
CA ALA A 546 23.00 10.17 -23.01
C ALA A 546 23.66 11.54 -23.31
N LEU A 547 24.98 11.66 -23.13
CA LEU A 547 25.72 12.90 -23.34
C LEU A 547 26.32 12.94 -24.78
N ASP A 548 26.45 14.14 -25.34
CA ASP A 548 27.26 14.37 -26.52
C ASP A 548 28.75 14.38 -26.15
N ALA A 549 29.61 14.12 -27.15
CA ALA A 549 31.04 13.98 -26.96
C ALA A 549 31.74 15.26 -26.48
N GLU A 550 31.19 16.45 -26.72
CA GLU A 550 31.75 17.72 -26.28
C GLU A 550 31.47 17.92 -24.78
N THR A 551 30.22 17.71 -24.35
CA THR A 551 29.80 17.78 -22.97
C THR A 551 30.54 16.74 -22.11
N GLU A 552 30.73 15.52 -22.62
CA GLU A 552 31.48 14.47 -21.92
C GLU A 552 32.92 14.87 -21.67
N ARG A 553 33.61 15.39 -22.70
CA ARG A 553 35.00 15.90 -22.57
C ARG A 553 35.11 17.04 -21.57
N ARG A 554 34.16 17.97 -21.57
CA ARG A 554 34.11 19.09 -20.62
C ARG A 554 33.97 18.60 -19.19
N ILE A 555 33.05 17.68 -18.93
CA ILE A 555 32.87 17.08 -17.60
C ILE A 555 34.14 16.38 -17.14
N GLN A 556 34.78 15.58 -18.01
CA GLN A 556 36.05 14.93 -17.67
C GLN A 556 37.16 15.97 -17.36
N SER A 557 37.26 17.04 -18.16
CA SER A 557 38.21 18.12 -17.89
C SER A 557 37.95 18.83 -16.57
N ASN A 558 36.67 19.10 -16.24
CA ASN A 558 36.27 19.74 -15.00
C ASN A 558 36.64 18.85 -13.78
N LEU A 559 36.35 17.54 -13.87
CA LEU A 559 36.66 16.59 -12.81
C LEU A 559 38.18 16.44 -12.55
N LEU A 560 38.98 16.45 -13.61
CA LEU A 560 40.46 16.40 -13.51
C LEU A 560 41.06 17.73 -13.01
N GLY A 561 40.41 18.86 -13.30
CA GLY A 561 40.90 20.21 -12.96
C GLY A 561 40.79 20.57 -11.47
N THR A 562 40.02 19.85 -10.67
CA THR A 562 39.80 20.15 -9.24
C THR A 562 40.99 19.84 -8.36
N GLY A 563 41.98 19.06 -8.84
CA GLY A 563 43.13 18.63 -8.04
C GLY A 563 42.77 17.71 -6.86
N GLU A 564 41.51 17.33 -6.74
CA GLU A 564 41.06 16.39 -5.70
C GLU A 564 41.46 14.97 -6.08
N SER A 565 42.06 14.26 -5.11
CA SER A 565 42.43 12.85 -5.27
C SER A 565 41.22 11.93 -5.15
N ARG A 566 40.28 12.04 -6.12
CA ARG A 566 39.06 11.25 -6.14
C ARG A 566 39.26 9.97 -6.92
N THR A 567 38.92 8.83 -6.31
CA THR A 567 38.90 7.55 -7.02
C THR A 567 37.64 7.45 -7.87
N THR A 568 37.76 7.00 -9.13
CA THR A 568 36.61 6.86 -10.05
C THR A 568 36.53 5.45 -10.60
N ILE A 569 35.35 4.86 -10.56
CA ILE A 569 35.02 3.58 -11.22
C ILE A 569 33.92 3.85 -12.23
N ALA A 570 34.19 3.64 -13.51
CA ALA A 570 33.22 3.87 -14.59
C ALA A 570 32.96 2.58 -15.36
N VAL A 571 31.69 2.20 -15.42
CA VAL A 571 31.19 1.22 -16.39
C VAL A 571 30.78 1.97 -17.66
N ALA A 572 31.30 1.56 -18.79
CA ALA A 572 31.04 2.27 -20.05
C ALA A 572 30.73 1.32 -21.20
N HIS A 573 29.71 1.68 -21.97
CA HIS A 573 29.47 1.15 -23.32
C HIS A 573 30.24 1.91 -24.40
N ARG A 574 30.52 3.21 -24.16
CA ARG A 574 31.38 4.03 -25.02
C ARG A 574 32.82 3.96 -24.52
N LEU A 575 33.71 3.39 -25.32
CA LEU A 575 35.11 3.23 -24.93
C LEU A 575 35.84 4.59 -24.82
N SER A 576 35.32 5.66 -25.46
CA SER A 576 35.81 7.02 -25.28
C SER A 576 35.80 7.49 -23.81
N THR A 577 34.82 7.04 -23.03
CA THR A 577 34.65 7.41 -21.62
C THR A 577 35.77 6.88 -20.75
N ILE A 578 36.22 5.66 -21.02
CA ILE A 578 37.25 4.97 -20.21
C ILE A 578 38.61 4.96 -20.85
N ARG A 579 38.77 5.65 -21.99
CA ARG A 579 40.06 5.71 -22.71
C ARG A 579 41.21 6.21 -21.85
N ASN A 580 40.91 7.17 -20.98
CA ASN A 580 41.92 7.78 -20.09
C ASN A 580 41.99 7.11 -18.74
N ALA A 581 41.39 5.92 -18.58
CA ALA A 581 41.48 5.17 -17.32
C ALA A 581 42.91 4.63 -17.11
N ASP A 582 43.35 4.65 -15.85
CA ASP A 582 44.65 4.10 -15.44
C ASP A 582 44.69 2.58 -15.63
N GLU A 583 43.55 1.93 -15.46
CA GLU A 583 43.34 0.52 -15.76
C GLU A 583 41.95 0.29 -16.35
N ILE A 584 41.86 -0.55 -17.37
CA ILE A 584 40.62 -0.99 -18.00
C ILE A 584 40.51 -2.50 -17.79
N LEU A 585 39.33 -2.96 -17.35
CA LEU A 585 38.97 -4.36 -17.21
C LEU A 585 37.99 -4.72 -18.33
N SER A 586 38.35 -5.69 -19.17
CA SER A 586 37.45 -6.29 -20.17
C SER A 586 36.80 -7.53 -19.59
N MET A 587 35.47 -7.54 -19.52
CA MET A 587 34.70 -8.63 -18.92
C MET A 587 33.94 -9.43 -19.99
N VAL A 588 34.00 -10.75 -19.83
CA VAL A 588 33.21 -11.71 -20.62
C VAL A 588 32.68 -12.77 -19.68
N ASP A 589 31.40 -13.07 -19.74
CA ASP A 589 30.71 -14.12 -18.97
C ASP A 589 31.08 -14.14 -17.46
N GLY A 590 31.11 -12.97 -16.87
CA GLY A 590 31.37 -12.82 -15.44
C GLY A 590 32.84 -12.94 -15.03
N ALA A 591 33.78 -12.99 -15.97
CA ALA A 591 35.22 -13.06 -15.69
C ALA A 591 35.98 -11.90 -16.33
N ILE A 592 37.11 -11.47 -15.72
CA ILE A 592 38.04 -10.52 -16.32
C ILE A 592 38.94 -11.29 -17.28
N VAL A 593 38.85 -10.98 -18.59
CA VAL A 593 39.63 -11.65 -19.65
C VAL A 593 40.85 -10.84 -20.04
N GLU A 594 40.79 -9.53 -19.93
CA GLU A 594 41.89 -8.61 -20.25
C GLU A 594 41.94 -7.47 -19.23
N ARG A 595 43.15 -6.99 -18.98
CA ARG A 595 43.40 -5.82 -18.13
C ARG A 595 44.62 -5.03 -18.62
N GLY A 596 44.56 -3.69 -18.54
CA GLY A 596 45.64 -2.80 -18.93
C GLY A 596 45.15 -1.40 -19.26
N THR A 597 46.07 -0.55 -19.73
CA THR A 597 45.71 0.77 -20.23
C THR A 597 45.17 0.68 -21.66
N HIS A 598 44.50 1.74 -22.12
CA HIS A 598 43.99 1.84 -23.49
C HIS A 598 45.08 1.48 -24.55
N ASP A 599 46.28 2.09 -24.42
CA ASP A 599 47.35 1.92 -25.37
C ASP A 599 47.85 0.47 -25.46
N ILE A 600 47.86 -0.24 -24.33
CA ILE A 600 48.24 -1.67 -24.27
C ILE A 600 47.16 -2.52 -24.89
N LEU A 601 45.89 -2.31 -24.52
CA LEU A 601 44.78 -3.15 -24.93
C LEU A 601 44.40 -2.99 -26.42
N VAL A 602 44.63 -1.83 -27.02
CA VAL A 602 44.41 -1.61 -28.46
C VAL A 602 45.39 -2.41 -29.31
N ILE A 603 46.63 -2.59 -28.82
CA ILE A 603 47.68 -3.32 -29.55
C ILE A 603 47.49 -4.85 -29.40
N ASN A 604 46.91 -5.29 -28.30
CA ASN A 604 46.60 -6.71 -28.07
C ASN A 604 45.37 -7.09 -28.88
N ASP A 605 45.49 -8.06 -29.78
CA ASP A 605 44.37 -8.53 -30.62
C ASP A 605 43.33 -9.28 -29.81
N GLY A 606 42.56 -8.54 -29.00
CA GLY A 606 41.65 -9.07 -28.01
C GLY A 606 40.24 -8.47 -28.04
N VAL A 607 39.47 -8.69 -26.98
CA VAL A 607 38.07 -8.20 -26.87
C VAL A 607 38.04 -6.67 -26.91
N TYR A 608 38.97 -6.01 -26.21
CA TYR A 608 39.02 -4.54 -26.19
C TYR A 608 39.31 -3.97 -27.55
N SER A 609 40.37 -4.45 -28.23
CA SER A 609 40.77 -3.96 -29.55
C SER A 609 39.68 -4.14 -30.60
N SER A 610 39.01 -5.31 -30.57
CA SER A 610 37.89 -5.61 -31.48
C SER A 610 36.73 -4.61 -31.28
N GLN A 611 36.30 -4.38 -30.03
CA GLN A 611 35.24 -3.41 -29.72
C GLN A 611 35.65 -1.96 -30.03
N TRP A 612 36.92 -1.61 -29.81
CA TRP A 612 37.43 -0.31 -30.16
C TRP A 612 37.40 -0.08 -31.70
N ALA A 613 37.81 -1.08 -32.47
CA ALA A 613 37.78 -1.03 -33.92
C ALA A 613 36.35 -0.89 -34.48
N ILE A 614 35.38 -1.58 -33.92
CA ILE A 614 33.96 -1.44 -34.29
C ILE A 614 33.48 -0.02 -33.96
N GLN A 615 33.72 0.51 -32.73
CA GLN A 615 33.24 1.83 -32.32
C GLN A 615 33.93 2.99 -33.09
N THR A 616 35.15 2.80 -33.58
CA THR A 616 35.86 3.81 -34.37
C THR A 616 35.64 3.66 -35.88
N GLY A 617 34.85 2.67 -36.32
CA GLY A 617 34.58 2.41 -37.74
C GLY A 617 35.75 1.77 -38.48
N ALA A 618 36.74 1.21 -37.77
CA ALA A 618 37.88 0.53 -38.40
C ALA A 618 37.57 -0.93 -38.82
N LEU A 619 36.48 -1.50 -38.28
CA LEU A 619 35.89 -2.77 -38.72
C LEU A 619 34.38 -2.56 -38.89
N GLU A 620 33.80 -3.03 -40.01
CA GLU A 620 32.33 -3.14 -40.15
C GLU A 620 31.84 -4.29 -39.27
N GLU A 621 30.70 -4.11 -38.63
CA GLU A 621 30.01 -5.20 -37.89
C GLU A 621 29.67 -6.32 -38.90
N GLU A 622 30.18 -7.55 -38.69
CA GLU A 622 29.74 -8.73 -39.42
C GLU A 622 28.38 -9.24 -38.92
#